data_d04bb4ec500278d8b1b628f3dea7a9ca
#
_entry.id   d04bb4ec500278d8b1b628f3dea7a9ca
#
_cell.length_a   1.000
_cell.length_b   1.000
_cell.length_c   1.000
_cell.angle_alpha   90.00
_cell.angle_beta   90.00
_cell.angle_gamma   90.00
#
_symmetry.space_group_name_H-M   'P 1'
#
loop_
_entity.id
_entity.type
_entity.pdbx_description
1 polymer ?
#
loop_
_entity_poly.entity_id
_entity_poly.type
_entity_poly.pdbx_seq_one_letter_code
_entity_poly.pdbx_strand_id
1 'polypeptide(L)'
;MTVLESHVQSPPAGGDQAARAASNGHGSVPAAMTRDPEARLAALFDPGTTRLLTAHDTSGVLAACGEIDGMLAVAFASDPKVQGGALGTEGCAAVVTAYEEALALGAPVIGLWHSGGARLREGVESLHAVGTVFAAMTKASGVVPQISVVLGAAAGGAAYGPALTDVVILSEQGRIFVTGPDVVRSVTGEDVDMARLGGPEPHSRRSGVVHVVAPSDTEAVARARELAVLLGHRGETDLRAVQLDTVADETRRLESGDRDIAPDLASFLPDSPRRAYDVKPLIGALLDAPGIELHPRWAPNVVTLLGRLAGRTVGVVANNPLRLGGCLDATSAEKAARFVRMCDAFGIPLVVLVDVPGYLPGVGQEWDGVVRRGAKLLHAFAEATVPRVTLITRKAYGGAYIAMNSRSLGATKVFAWPGAEIAVMGAVAAIRILHRRTLADVPPEKLHEVEADLAAEHEREAGGLDRARELGVVDEVIEPSRTREAIARAISEAPQRQGSHGNIPL
;
A
#
# COMPACT_ATOMS: atom_id res chain seq x y z
N MET A 1 -25.02 3.26 46.58
CA MET A 1 -25.40 2.05 47.31
C MET A 1 -25.49 0.96 46.25
N THR A 2 -24.74 -0.07 46.12
CA THR A 2 -23.92 -0.89 47.03
C THR A 2 -22.86 -1.57 46.14
N VAL A 3 -21.62 -1.62 46.62
CA VAL A 3 -20.45 -2.28 46.13
C VAL A 3 -20.67 -3.79 46.05
N LEU A 4 -20.19 -4.44 44.99
CA LEU A 4 -19.80 -5.84 45.01
C LEU A 4 -18.43 -6.01 44.35
N GLU A 5 -17.43 -6.15 45.18
CA GLU A 5 -16.10 -6.68 44.88
C GLU A 5 -16.20 -8.18 44.62
N SER A 6 -15.62 -8.65 43.55
CA SER A 6 -15.34 -10.08 43.34
C SER A 6 -13.83 -10.28 43.13
N HIS A 7 -13.22 -10.93 44.10
CA HIS A 7 -11.87 -11.47 44.07
C HIS A 7 -11.69 -12.45 42.93
N VAL A 8 -10.63 -12.29 42.12
CA VAL A 8 -10.09 -13.34 41.25
C VAL A 8 -8.70 -13.70 41.76
N GLN A 9 -8.58 -14.92 42.24
CA GLN A 9 -7.35 -15.58 42.69
C GLN A 9 -6.45 -15.88 41.51
N SER A 10 -5.15 -15.66 41.64
CA SER A 10 -4.07 -16.08 40.72
C SER A 10 -3.74 -17.56 40.93
N PRO A 11 -3.46 -18.32 39.87
CA PRO A 11 -2.87 -19.65 39.99
C PRO A 11 -1.33 -19.61 40.13
N PRO A 12 -0.70 -20.67 40.67
CA PRO A 12 0.67 -20.68 41.13
C PRO A 12 1.71 -20.90 40.01
N ALA A 13 2.90 -20.36 40.25
CA ALA A 13 4.11 -20.55 39.47
C ALA A 13 4.62 -22.01 39.57
N GLY A 14 4.95 -22.61 38.43
CA GLY A 14 5.61 -23.92 38.39
C GLY A 14 6.31 -24.22 37.06
N GLY A 15 7.63 -24.33 37.06
CA GLY A 15 8.36 -25.14 36.10
C GLY A 15 9.15 -24.42 35.00
N ASP A 16 10.21 -23.76 35.40
CA ASP A 16 11.36 -23.35 34.56
C ASP A 16 12.27 -24.57 34.33
N GLN A 17 12.41 -25.07 33.08
CA GLN A 17 13.54 -25.83 32.59
C GLN A 17 13.31 -26.42 31.17
N ALA A 18 13.30 -25.56 30.12
CA ALA A 18 13.58 -25.98 28.74
C ALA A 18 13.72 -24.79 27.80
N ALA A 19 14.63 -23.87 28.05
CA ALA A 19 14.97 -22.81 27.10
C ALA A 19 16.40 -22.29 27.35
N ARG A 20 17.39 -23.18 27.32
CA ARG A 20 18.80 -22.78 27.29
C ARG A 20 19.53 -23.62 26.24
N ALA A 21 19.33 -23.30 24.97
CA ALA A 21 20.28 -23.64 23.91
C ALA A 21 19.82 -22.95 22.59
N ALA A 22 20.05 -21.66 22.43
CA ALA A 22 20.21 -20.98 21.14
C ALA A 22 20.37 -19.46 21.39
N SER A 23 21.49 -19.06 21.96
CA SER A 23 21.88 -17.64 21.95
C SER A 23 23.39 -17.52 21.95
N ASN A 24 23.99 -17.56 20.77
CA ASN A 24 25.30 -16.98 20.50
C ASN A 24 25.34 -16.54 19.02
N GLY A 25 24.66 -15.47 18.74
CA GLY A 25 24.83 -14.65 17.57
C GLY A 25 24.81 -13.21 18.06
N HIS A 26 25.96 -12.68 18.49
CA HIS A 26 26.10 -11.25 18.75
C HIS A 26 25.98 -10.54 17.38
N GLY A 27 24.76 -10.28 16.94
CA GLY A 27 24.49 -9.27 15.95
C GLY A 27 24.85 -7.92 16.57
N SER A 28 25.95 -7.33 16.11
CA SER A 28 26.30 -5.95 16.43
C SER A 28 25.09 -5.08 16.10
N VAL A 29 24.56 -4.35 17.08
CA VAL A 29 23.56 -3.30 16.84
C VAL A 29 24.17 -2.39 15.76
N PRO A 30 23.52 -2.19 14.58
CA PRO A 30 24.07 -1.33 13.55
C PRO A 30 24.35 0.03 14.17
N ALA A 31 25.54 0.55 13.97
CA ALA A 31 25.90 1.90 14.44
C ALA A 31 24.83 2.88 13.94
N ALA A 32 24.31 3.72 14.83
CA ALA A 32 23.29 4.68 14.49
C ALA A 32 23.77 5.50 13.28
N MET A 33 22.94 5.63 12.22
CA MET A 33 23.27 6.38 11.02
C MET A 33 23.65 7.83 11.43
N THR A 34 24.77 8.30 10.92
CA THR A 34 25.22 9.67 11.18
C THR A 34 24.17 10.69 10.67
N ARG A 35 24.19 11.90 11.29
CA ARG A 35 23.36 13.02 10.83
C ARG A 35 24.00 13.86 9.73
N ASP A 36 25.19 13.49 9.33
CA ASP A 36 25.93 14.13 8.25
C ASP A 36 25.26 13.85 6.89
N PRO A 37 24.92 14.88 6.09
CA PRO A 37 24.20 14.70 4.84
C PRO A 37 25.00 13.92 3.79
N GLU A 38 26.33 14.10 3.70
CA GLU A 38 27.16 13.37 2.74
C GLU A 38 27.20 11.87 3.08
N ALA A 39 27.38 11.53 4.36
CA ALA A 39 27.36 10.15 4.80
C ALA A 39 25.98 9.48 4.61
N ARG A 40 24.88 10.25 4.73
CA ARG A 40 23.53 9.77 4.41
C ARG A 40 23.34 9.50 2.92
N LEU A 41 23.83 10.39 2.07
CA LEU A 41 23.81 10.19 0.61
C LEU A 41 24.69 8.99 0.20
N ALA A 42 25.88 8.86 0.78
CA ALA A 42 26.76 7.72 0.54
C ALA A 42 26.16 6.38 0.99
N ALA A 43 25.32 6.37 2.03
CA ALA A 43 24.60 5.17 2.48
C ALA A 43 23.39 4.82 1.58
N LEU A 44 22.86 5.81 0.86
CA LEU A 44 21.74 5.61 -0.06
C LEU A 44 22.22 5.06 -1.41
N PHE A 45 23.35 5.54 -1.94
CA PHE A 45 23.86 5.15 -3.25
C PHE A 45 24.79 3.94 -3.15
N ASP A 46 25.05 3.32 -4.28
CA ASP A 46 26.04 2.26 -4.42
C ASP A 46 27.45 2.81 -4.16
N PRO A 47 28.35 2.03 -3.55
CA PRO A 47 29.68 2.51 -3.19
C PRO A 47 30.46 3.10 -4.37
N GLY A 48 30.93 4.33 -4.22
CA GLY A 48 31.75 5.01 -5.23
C GLY A 48 30.97 5.66 -6.39
N THR A 49 29.64 5.60 -6.40
CA THR A 49 28.81 6.20 -7.46
C THR A 49 28.31 7.61 -7.12
N THR A 50 28.41 8.03 -5.86
CA THR A 50 27.91 9.33 -5.40
C THR A 50 28.65 10.48 -6.07
N ARG A 51 27.92 11.35 -6.76
CA ARG A 51 28.41 12.60 -7.36
C ARG A 51 27.58 13.77 -6.85
N LEU A 52 28.21 14.69 -6.14
CA LEU A 52 27.55 15.90 -5.66
C LEU A 52 27.11 16.80 -6.83
N LEU A 53 25.89 17.30 -6.74
CA LEU A 53 25.30 18.29 -7.65
C LEU A 53 25.46 19.71 -7.10
N THR A 54 25.57 19.84 -5.79
CA THR A 54 25.76 21.11 -5.07
C THR A 54 27.03 21.05 -4.23
N ALA A 55 27.67 22.22 -4.00
CA ALA A 55 28.84 22.32 -3.14
C ALA A 55 28.45 22.25 -1.65
N HIS A 56 29.41 21.90 -0.80
CA HIS A 56 29.28 22.12 0.64
C HIS A 56 29.33 23.62 0.93
N ASP A 57 28.21 24.14 1.42
CA ASP A 57 28.06 25.55 1.77
C ASP A 57 27.30 25.70 3.09
N THR A 58 26.86 26.91 3.40
CA THR A 58 26.10 27.23 4.61
C THR A 58 24.59 26.96 4.45
N SER A 59 24.16 26.44 3.29
CA SER A 59 22.75 26.12 3.02
C SER A 59 22.19 25.03 3.93
N GLY A 60 23.07 24.09 4.32
CA GLY A 60 22.67 22.92 5.10
C GLY A 60 21.89 21.89 4.30
N VAL A 61 21.95 21.91 2.95
CA VAL A 61 21.36 20.92 2.07
C VAL A 61 22.39 20.51 1.02
N LEU A 62 22.56 19.21 0.83
CA LEU A 62 23.34 18.65 -0.26
C LEU A 62 22.44 17.91 -1.23
N ALA A 63 22.66 18.13 -2.52
CA ALA A 63 22.08 17.34 -3.61
C ALA A 63 23.16 16.50 -4.30
N ALA A 64 22.82 15.29 -4.67
CA ALA A 64 23.71 14.35 -5.35
C ALA A 64 22.93 13.45 -6.32
N CYS A 65 23.64 12.90 -7.29
CA CYS A 65 23.18 11.74 -8.06
C CYS A 65 24.13 10.56 -7.82
N GLY A 66 23.66 9.36 -8.10
CA GLY A 66 24.41 8.12 -7.95
C GLY A 66 23.61 6.95 -8.49
N GLU A 67 24.03 5.75 -8.17
CA GLU A 67 23.33 4.54 -8.56
C GLU A 67 22.72 3.84 -7.34
N ILE A 68 21.60 3.18 -7.52
CA ILE A 68 20.97 2.27 -6.57
C ILE A 68 20.73 0.95 -7.31
N ASP A 69 21.47 -0.09 -6.92
CA ASP A 69 21.50 -1.39 -7.60
C ASP A 69 21.73 -1.23 -9.12
N GLY A 70 22.68 -0.33 -9.49
CA GLY A 70 23.03 -0.01 -10.86
C GLY A 70 22.04 0.91 -11.61
N MET A 71 20.96 1.36 -10.98
CA MET A 71 19.99 2.28 -11.55
C MET A 71 20.31 3.72 -11.12
N LEU A 72 20.33 4.67 -12.06
CA LEU A 72 20.52 6.09 -11.75
C LEU A 72 19.40 6.59 -10.81
N ALA A 73 19.81 7.35 -9.82
CA ALA A 73 18.89 8.02 -8.88
C ALA A 73 19.48 9.37 -8.46
N VAL A 74 18.59 10.28 -8.06
CA VAL A 74 18.96 11.59 -7.53
C VAL A 74 18.47 11.69 -6.09
N ALA A 75 19.23 12.35 -5.22
CA ALA A 75 18.81 12.56 -3.85
C ALA A 75 19.26 13.92 -3.31
N PHE A 76 18.58 14.36 -2.26
CA PHE A 76 19.04 15.45 -1.41
C PHE A 76 18.95 15.08 0.06
N ALA A 77 19.81 15.67 0.88
CA ALA A 77 19.84 15.47 2.32
C ALA A 77 20.01 16.79 3.06
N SER A 78 19.22 17.03 4.08
CA SER A 78 19.34 18.19 4.97
C SER A 78 20.24 17.88 6.16
N ASP A 79 21.06 18.87 6.56
CA ASP A 79 21.94 18.82 7.74
C ASP A 79 21.26 19.44 8.97
N PRO A 80 20.84 18.64 9.95
CA PRO A 80 20.23 19.16 11.16
C PRO A 80 21.19 19.98 12.04
N LYS A 81 22.51 19.92 11.81
CA LYS A 81 23.48 20.75 12.52
C LYS A 81 23.43 22.22 12.07
N VAL A 82 22.96 22.47 10.85
CA VAL A 82 22.79 23.81 10.32
C VAL A 82 21.39 24.32 10.63
N GLN A 83 21.23 25.14 11.64
CA GLN A 83 19.95 25.75 12.09
C GLN A 83 18.81 24.74 12.26
N GLY A 84 19.08 23.54 12.78
CA GLY A 84 18.08 22.48 12.93
C GLY A 84 17.57 21.91 11.60
N GLY A 85 18.33 22.05 10.51
CA GLY A 85 17.92 21.66 9.15
C GLY A 85 16.91 22.61 8.52
N ALA A 86 16.75 23.83 9.06
CA ALA A 86 15.80 24.79 8.50
C ALA A 86 16.19 25.20 7.07
N LEU A 87 15.22 25.23 6.19
CA LEU A 87 15.39 25.52 4.76
C LEU A 87 15.39 27.03 4.53
N GLY A 88 16.51 27.56 4.05
CA GLY A 88 16.66 28.91 3.54
C GLY A 88 16.67 28.92 2.01
N THR A 89 16.88 30.09 1.43
CA THR A 89 16.86 30.29 -0.02
C THR A 89 17.83 29.38 -0.76
N GLU A 90 19.09 29.28 -0.30
CA GLU A 90 20.12 28.43 -0.90
C GLU A 90 19.82 26.94 -0.74
N GLY A 91 19.35 26.52 0.45
CA GLY A 91 18.96 25.13 0.69
C GLY A 91 17.77 24.69 -0.16
N CYS A 92 16.80 25.56 -0.36
CA CYS A 92 15.68 25.31 -1.29
C CYS A 92 16.17 25.22 -2.74
N ALA A 93 17.11 26.06 -3.15
CA ALA A 93 17.72 25.98 -4.48
C ALA A 93 18.43 24.63 -4.70
N ALA A 94 19.13 24.11 -3.70
CA ALA A 94 19.74 22.78 -3.77
C ALA A 94 18.70 21.66 -3.95
N VAL A 95 17.56 21.74 -3.26
CA VAL A 95 16.45 20.79 -3.46
C VAL A 95 15.88 20.91 -4.87
N VAL A 96 15.65 22.14 -5.38
CA VAL A 96 15.17 22.36 -6.76
C VAL A 96 16.14 21.77 -7.78
N THR A 97 17.46 21.97 -7.59
CA THR A 97 18.48 21.37 -8.46
C THR A 97 18.37 19.84 -8.51
N ALA A 98 18.12 19.18 -7.36
CA ALA A 98 17.91 17.73 -7.34
C ALA A 98 16.67 17.31 -8.17
N TYR A 99 15.57 18.06 -8.08
CA TYR A 99 14.38 17.78 -8.87
C TYR A 99 14.57 18.03 -10.37
N GLU A 100 15.28 19.08 -10.74
CA GLU A 100 15.60 19.40 -12.14
C GLU A 100 16.50 18.32 -12.75
N GLU A 101 17.52 17.87 -12.03
CA GLU A 101 18.39 16.78 -12.47
C GLU A 101 17.61 15.45 -12.58
N ALA A 102 16.75 15.12 -11.61
CA ALA A 102 15.92 13.92 -11.66
C ALA A 102 15.00 13.91 -12.89
N LEU A 103 14.38 15.05 -13.20
CA LEU A 103 13.55 15.20 -14.40
C LEU A 103 14.37 15.09 -15.69
N ALA A 104 15.58 15.66 -15.73
CA ALA A 104 16.46 15.57 -16.89
C ALA A 104 16.96 14.14 -17.15
N LEU A 105 17.22 13.38 -16.10
CA LEU A 105 17.66 11.99 -16.17
C LEU A 105 16.51 10.97 -16.30
N GLY A 106 15.26 11.37 -16.03
CA GLY A 106 14.14 10.45 -15.89
C GLY A 106 14.32 9.47 -14.72
N ALA A 107 15.03 9.89 -13.66
CA ALA A 107 15.45 9.05 -12.54
C ALA A 107 14.61 9.33 -11.28
N PRO A 108 14.43 8.35 -10.38
CA PRO A 108 13.80 8.58 -9.09
C PRO A 108 14.53 9.67 -8.28
N VAL A 109 13.76 10.46 -7.51
CA VAL A 109 14.29 11.44 -6.57
C VAL A 109 13.98 11.05 -5.14
N ILE A 110 15.01 11.03 -4.27
CA ILE A 110 14.89 10.62 -2.87
C ILE A 110 15.27 11.80 -1.96
N GLY A 111 14.34 12.26 -1.13
CA GLY A 111 14.59 13.29 -0.12
C GLY A 111 14.88 12.67 1.25
N LEU A 112 16.04 12.93 1.84
CA LEU A 112 16.41 12.55 3.20
C LEU A 112 16.16 13.74 4.13
N TRP A 113 14.96 13.78 4.72
CA TRP A 113 14.46 14.92 5.46
C TRP A 113 14.85 14.92 6.94
N HIS A 114 15.38 16.07 7.38
CA HIS A 114 15.54 16.40 8.79
C HIS A 114 15.51 17.92 8.92
N SER A 115 14.33 18.54 9.02
CA SER A 115 14.16 19.97 8.85
C SER A 115 13.17 20.58 9.85
N GLY A 116 13.59 21.63 10.51
CA GLY A 116 12.75 22.46 11.37
C GLY A 116 11.77 23.39 10.63
N GLY A 117 11.72 23.35 9.30
CA GLY A 117 10.87 24.22 8.48
C GLY A 117 11.64 25.34 7.78
N ALA A 118 10.96 26.42 7.42
CA ALA A 118 11.56 27.59 6.80
C ALA A 118 12.47 28.36 7.77
N ARG A 119 13.57 28.93 7.30
CA ARG A 119 14.47 29.78 8.11
C ARG A 119 13.80 31.07 8.50
N LEU A 120 13.48 31.21 9.79
CA LEU A 120 12.78 32.38 10.32
C LEU A 120 13.54 33.71 10.10
N ARG A 121 14.88 33.67 10.10
CA ARG A 121 15.73 34.86 9.90
C ARG A 121 15.67 35.42 8.47
N GLU A 122 15.38 34.56 7.48
CA GLU A 122 15.24 34.95 6.08
C GLU A 122 13.81 35.42 5.76
N GLY A 123 12.85 35.19 6.68
CA GLY A 123 11.49 35.72 6.59
C GLY A 123 10.78 35.32 5.28
N VAL A 124 10.33 36.34 4.53
CA VAL A 124 9.55 36.16 3.31
C VAL A 124 10.35 35.49 2.19
N GLU A 125 11.67 35.69 2.15
CA GLU A 125 12.56 35.05 1.15
C GLU A 125 12.58 33.54 1.30
N SER A 126 12.76 33.04 2.51
CA SER A 126 12.68 31.62 2.82
C SER A 126 11.29 31.04 2.54
N LEU A 127 10.22 31.79 2.84
CA LEU A 127 8.86 31.35 2.54
C LEU A 127 8.64 31.21 1.02
N HIS A 128 9.10 32.17 0.23
CA HIS A 128 9.06 32.11 -1.23
C HIS A 128 9.86 30.93 -1.76
N ALA A 129 11.07 30.73 -1.24
CA ALA A 129 11.95 29.63 -1.66
C ALA A 129 11.35 28.24 -1.38
N VAL A 130 10.70 28.03 -0.23
CA VAL A 130 9.94 26.79 0.06
C VAL A 130 8.82 26.60 -0.97
N GLY A 131 8.15 27.66 -1.41
CA GLY A 131 7.16 27.60 -2.48
C GLY A 131 7.74 27.09 -3.81
N THR A 132 8.99 27.47 -4.16
CA THR A 132 9.65 26.96 -5.39
C THR A 132 9.95 25.48 -5.28
N VAL A 133 10.29 24.95 -4.09
CA VAL A 133 10.45 23.51 -3.86
C VAL A 133 9.13 22.76 -4.14
N PHE A 134 8.00 23.24 -3.61
CA PHE A 134 6.70 22.61 -3.86
C PHE A 134 6.33 22.63 -5.35
N ALA A 135 6.64 23.70 -6.06
CA ALA A 135 6.43 23.80 -7.50
C ALA A 135 7.25 22.76 -8.27
N ALA A 136 8.54 22.57 -7.91
CA ALA A 136 9.43 21.58 -8.51
C ALA A 136 8.92 20.15 -8.22
N MET A 137 8.53 19.85 -6.99
CA MET A 137 7.93 18.58 -6.59
C MET A 137 6.66 18.29 -7.37
N THR A 138 5.78 19.27 -7.51
CA THR A 138 4.53 19.10 -8.28
C THR A 138 4.81 18.86 -9.77
N LYS A 139 5.80 19.55 -10.35
CA LYS A 139 6.22 19.34 -11.74
C LYS A 139 6.77 17.92 -11.96
N ALA A 140 7.41 17.33 -10.97
CA ALA A 140 7.95 15.97 -11.01
C ALA A 140 6.87 14.88 -10.76
N SER A 141 5.71 15.26 -10.22
CA SER A 141 4.62 14.33 -9.87
C SER A 141 4.13 13.56 -11.11
N GLY A 142 4.14 12.23 -11.02
CA GLY A 142 3.77 11.32 -12.12
C GLY A 142 4.79 11.25 -13.27
N VAL A 143 5.88 12.02 -13.22
CA VAL A 143 6.96 12.00 -14.24
C VAL A 143 8.11 11.13 -13.78
N VAL A 144 8.61 11.36 -12.56
CA VAL A 144 9.64 10.54 -11.92
C VAL A 144 9.17 10.13 -10.52
N PRO A 145 9.52 8.92 -10.04
CA PRO A 145 9.19 8.49 -8.68
C PRO A 145 9.82 9.41 -7.63
N GLN A 146 9.03 9.81 -6.64
CA GLN A 146 9.44 10.67 -5.54
C GLN A 146 9.30 9.93 -4.21
N ILE A 147 10.40 9.76 -3.48
CA ILE A 147 10.43 9.05 -2.20
C ILE A 147 10.96 10.00 -1.12
N SER A 148 10.19 10.16 -0.05
CA SER A 148 10.62 10.91 1.12
C SER A 148 10.98 9.97 2.26
N VAL A 149 12.18 10.14 2.81
CA VAL A 149 12.68 9.44 4.00
C VAL A 149 12.83 10.46 5.12
N VAL A 150 11.99 10.36 6.13
CA VAL A 150 11.97 11.32 7.24
C VAL A 150 12.74 10.73 8.42
N LEU A 151 13.95 11.24 8.64
CA LEU A 151 14.95 10.73 9.59
C LEU A 151 14.99 11.55 10.90
N GLY A 152 14.21 12.62 10.99
CA GLY A 152 14.11 13.49 12.14
C GLY A 152 12.86 14.35 12.06
N ALA A 153 12.89 15.58 12.58
CA ALA A 153 11.76 16.48 12.42
C ALA A 153 11.59 16.90 10.95
N ALA A 154 10.34 16.95 10.49
CA ALA A 154 9.89 17.61 9.29
C ALA A 154 8.71 18.50 9.68
N ALA A 155 9.00 19.78 9.97
CA ALA A 155 8.06 20.71 10.59
C ALA A 155 7.70 21.87 9.64
N GLY A 156 6.51 22.44 9.82
CA GLY A 156 6.04 23.58 9.03
C GLY A 156 6.02 23.31 7.54
N GLY A 157 6.66 24.13 6.73
CA GLY A 157 6.79 23.91 5.28
C GLY A 157 7.42 22.57 4.92
N ALA A 158 8.41 22.11 5.70
CA ALA A 158 9.05 20.83 5.49
C ALA A 158 8.14 19.61 5.77
N ALA A 159 7.01 19.77 6.45
CA ALA A 159 6.02 18.71 6.63
C ALA A 159 5.24 18.40 5.34
N TYR A 160 5.00 19.43 4.52
CA TYR A 160 4.28 19.26 3.25
C TYR A 160 5.14 18.64 2.15
N GLY A 161 6.48 18.84 2.18
CA GLY A 161 7.39 18.20 1.24
C GLY A 161 7.16 16.69 1.16
N PRO A 162 7.36 15.92 2.25
CA PRO A 162 7.05 14.48 2.25
C PRO A 162 5.64 14.14 1.77
N ALA A 163 4.63 14.91 2.18
CA ALA A 163 3.24 14.65 1.80
C ALA A 163 2.96 14.81 0.31
N LEU A 164 3.77 15.59 -0.42
CA LEU A 164 3.68 15.77 -1.88
C LEU A 164 4.32 14.61 -2.67
N THR A 165 5.14 13.76 -2.04
CA THR A 165 5.83 12.66 -2.72
C THR A 165 4.96 11.41 -2.84
N ASP A 166 5.36 10.47 -3.71
CA ASP A 166 4.63 9.23 -3.95
C ASP A 166 4.65 8.29 -2.75
N VAL A 167 5.82 8.18 -2.09
CA VAL A 167 6.01 7.32 -0.92
C VAL A 167 6.72 8.08 0.20
N VAL A 168 6.19 7.96 1.42
CA VAL A 168 6.76 8.50 2.65
C VAL A 168 7.21 7.35 3.55
N ILE A 169 8.49 7.32 3.86
CA ILE A 169 9.11 6.40 4.82
C ILE A 169 9.44 7.21 6.08
N LEU A 170 8.93 6.79 7.22
CA LEU A 170 9.20 7.44 8.50
C LEU A 170 10.05 6.53 9.37
N SER A 171 11.26 6.99 9.75
CA SER A 171 12.05 6.25 10.74
C SER A 171 11.42 6.40 12.14
N GLU A 172 11.81 5.53 13.08
CA GLU A 172 11.33 5.60 14.46
C GLU A 172 11.60 6.98 15.10
N GLN A 173 12.67 7.67 14.67
CA GLN A 173 13.02 9.03 15.11
C GLN A 173 12.34 10.13 14.28
N GLY A 174 11.73 9.78 13.16
CA GLY A 174 11.05 10.72 12.26
C GLY A 174 9.80 11.33 12.88
N ARG A 175 9.54 12.59 12.59
CA ARG A 175 8.36 13.35 13.07
C ARG A 175 7.87 14.27 11.97
N ILE A 176 6.57 14.25 11.71
CA ILE A 176 5.94 15.13 10.71
C ILE A 176 4.84 15.91 11.42
N PHE A 177 4.89 17.24 11.42
CA PHE A 177 3.81 18.07 11.94
C PHE A 177 3.86 19.49 11.36
N VAL A 178 2.71 20.10 11.18
CA VAL A 178 2.60 21.47 10.66
C VAL A 178 3.13 22.47 11.66
N THR A 179 2.79 22.29 12.94
CA THR A 179 3.26 23.13 14.04
C THR A 179 3.72 22.25 15.20
N GLY A 180 4.82 22.65 15.85
CA GLY A 180 5.37 21.89 16.98
C GLY A 180 4.50 21.93 18.24
N PRO A 181 4.80 21.06 19.24
CA PRO A 181 4.02 20.94 20.47
C PRO A 181 3.80 22.25 21.23
N ASP A 182 4.82 23.13 21.27
CA ASP A 182 4.73 24.42 21.99
C ASP A 182 3.68 25.37 21.36
N VAL A 183 3.59 25.38 20.02
CA VAL A 183 2.57 26.16 19.32
C VAL A 183 1.19 25.55 19.55
N VAL A 184 1.04 24.23 19.48
CA VAL A 184 -0.21 23.53 19.80
C VAL A 184 -0.67 23.92 21.21
N ARG A 185 0.21 23.81 22.21
CA ARG A 185 -0.11 24.17 23.59
C ARG A 185 -0.52 25.64 23.73
N SER A 186 0.19 26.55 23.06
CA SER A 186 -0.11 27.99 23.17
C SER A 186 -1.43 28.39 22.53
N VAL A 187 -1.86 27.70 21.46
CA VAL A 187 -3.05 28.05 20.67
C VAL A 187 -4.29 27.28 21.14
N THR A 188 -4.16 25.97 21.39
CA THR A 188 -5.30 25.10 21.72
C THR A 188 -5.37 24.70 23.19
N GLY A 189 -4.29 24.92 23.94
CA GLY A 189 -4.18 24.45 25.32
C GLY A 189 -3.89 22.95 25.47
N GLU A 190 -3.75 22.22 24.36
CA GLU A 190 -3.46 20.79 24.39
C GLU A 190 -2.00 20.52 24.75
N ASP A 191 -1.77 19.60 25.71
CA ASP A 191 -0.44 19.13 26.06
C ASP A 191 -0.11 17.83 25.33
N VAL A 192 0.82 17.91 24.38
CA VAL A 192 1.20 16.80 23.50
C VAL A 192 2.71 16.82 23.26
N ASP A 193 3.35 15.66 23.27
CA ASP A 193 4.74 15.52 22.85
C ASP A 193 4.88 15.32 21.33
N MET A 194 6.13 15.43 20.82
CA MET A 194 6.41 15.27 19.37
C MET A 194 6.02 13.89 18.83
N ALA A 195 6.13 12.82 19.63
CA ALA A 195 5.84 11.46 19.18
C ALA A 195 4.33 11.24 19.03
N ARG A 196 3.56 11.75 19.99
CA ARG A 196 2.09 11.68 19.92
C ARG A 196 1.49 12.62 18.88
N LEU A 197 2.14 13.76 18.63
CA LEU A 197 1.68 14.73 17.65
C LEU A 197 1.95 14.26 16.21
N GLY A 198 3.18 13.88 15.92
CA GLY A 198 3.63 13.62 14.54
C GLY A 198 4.57 12.44 14.36
N GLY A 199 4.56 11.47 15.26
CA GLY A 199 5.40 10.28 15.17
C GLY A 199 4.80 9.15 14.33
N PRO A 200 5.45 7.97 14.35
CA PRO A 200 5.02 6.81 13.58
C PRO A 200 3.59 6.33 13.87
N GLU A 201 3.19 6.36 15.16
CA GLU A 201 1.88 5.82 15.57
C GLU A 201 0.70 6.62 14.98
N PRO A 202 0.58 7.95 15.16
CA PRO A 202 -0.53 8.71 14.60
C PRO A 202 -0.53 8.71 13.06
N HIS A 203 0.64 8.79 12.41
CA HIS A 203 0.71 8.90 10.97
C HIS A 203 0.52 7.58 10.22
N SER A 204 0.91 6.45 10.82
CA SER A 204 0.68 5.14 10.21
C SER A 204 -0.71 4.56 10.46
N ARG A 205 -1.50 5.11 11.42
CA ARG A 205 -2.83 4.56 11.73
C ARG A 205 -3.99 5.52 11.47
N ARG A 206 -3.77 6.83 11.60
CA ARG A 206 -4.85 7.81 11.57
C ARG A 206 -4.81 8.73 10.37
N SER A 207 -3.68 9.41 10.14
CA SER A 207 -3.59 10.37 9.04
C SER A 207 -3.32 9.74 7.67
N GLY A 208 -2.65 8.56 7.64
CA GLY A 208 -2.29 7.92 6.38
C GLY A 208 -1.18 8.63 5.58
N VAL A 209 -0.52 9.65 6.15
CA VAL A 209 0.57 10.34 5.42
C VAL A 209 1.82 9.47 5.29
N VAL A 210 2.01 8.50 6.19
CA VAL A 210 3.18 7.62 6.22
C VAL A 210 2.85 6.27 5.61
N HIS A 211 3.55 5.92 4.56
CA HIS A 211 3.39 4.66 3.82
C HIS A 211 4.12 3.50 4.49
N VAL A 212 5.36 3.74 4.96
CA VAL A 212 6.23 2.74 5.59
C VAL A 212 6.83 3.32 6.87
N VAL A 213 6.77 2.56 7.96
CA VAL A 213 7.49 2.87 9.20
C VAL A 213 8.70 1.96 9.28
N ALA A 214 9.87 2.55 9.48
CA ALA A 214 11.13 1.82 9.63
C ALA A 214 11.64 1.91 11.07
N PRO A 215 12.14 0.81 11.66
CA PRO A 215 12.61 0.79 13.06
C PRO A 215 13.91 1.57 13.29
N SER A 216 14.62 1.92 12.21
CA SER A 216 15.87 2.70 12.29
C SER A 216 16.06 3.53 11.03
N ASP A 217 16.98 4.51 11.07
CA ASP A 217 17.38 5.30 9.92
C ASP A 217 18.02 4.42 8.82
N THR A 218 18.81 3.42 9.20
CA THR A 218 19.44 2.47 8.27
C THR A 218 18.40 1.66 7.52
N GLU A 219 17.39 1.13 8.23
CA GLU A 219 16.30 0.39 7.62
C GLU A 219 15.44 1.33 6.73
N ALA A 220 15.23 2.58 7.14
CA ALA A 220 14.50 3.55 6.33
C ALA A 220 15.18 3.81 4.98
N VAL A 221 16.53 3.93 4.98
CA VAL A 221 17.30 4.08 3.74
C VAL A 221 17.28 2.79 2.90
N ALA A 222 17.39 1.61 3.53
CA ALA A 222 17.26 0.34 2.83
C ALA A 222 15.92 0.20 2.13
N ARG A 223 14.81 0.54 2.81
CA ARG A 223 13.47 0.56 2.20
C ARG A 223 13.33 1.59 1.06
N ALA A 224 14.02 2.72 1.17
CA ALA A 224 14.04 3.71 0.09
C ALA A 224 14.74 3.16 -1.16
N ARG A 225 15.86 2.44 -1.00
CA ARG A 225 16.56 1.77 -2.10
C ARG A 225 15.66 0.75 -2.79
N GLU A 226 15.04 -0.16 -2.03
CA GLU A 226 14.12 -1.18 -2.55
C GLU A 226 12.95 -0.55 -3.33
N LEU A 227 12.32 0.49 -2.76
CA LEU A 227 11.21 1.19 -3.42
C LEU A 227 11.65 1.96 -4.65
N ALA A 228 12.82 2.60 -4.63
CA ALA A 228 13.37 3.27 -5.81
C ALA A 228 13.56 2.29 -6.97
N VAL A 229 14.09 1.09 -6.70
CA VAL A 229 14.26 0.03 -7.71
C VAL A 229 12.90 -0.48 -8.21
N LEU A 230 11.93 -0.74 -7.32
CA LEU A 230 10.59 -1.20 -7.73
C LEU A 230 9.85 -0.18 -8.59
N LEU A 231 9.96 1.11 -8.27
CA LEU A 231 9.28 2.18 -9.01
C LEU A 231 10.02 2.60 -10.28
N GLY A 232 11.35 2.61 -10.25
CA GLY A 232 12.20 3.10 -11.36
C GLY A 232 12.59 2.01 -12.37
N HIS A 233 12.73 0.75 -11.93
CA HIS A 233 13.11 -0.37 -12.79
C HIS A 233 12.01 -1.44 -12.84
N ARG A 234 11.14 -1.36 -13.84
CA ARG A 234 9.93 -2.19 -13.96
C ARG A 234 10.23 -3.67 -14.21
N GLY A 235 11.40 -4.00 -14.74
CA GLY A 235 11.73 -5.35 -15.20
C GLY A 235 10.89 -5.82 -16.39
N GLU A 236 11.16 -7.01 -16.86
CA GLU A 236 10.41 -7.68 -17.93
C GLU A 236 9.79 -8.98 -17.39
N THR A 237 8.69 -9.40 -18.00
CA THR A 237 8.02 -10.63 -17.57
C THR A 237 8.71 -11.85 -18.16
N ASP A 238 9.23 -12.72 -17.31
CA ASP A 238 9.77 -14.03 -17.70
C ASP A 238 8.72 -15.13 -17.53
N LEU A 239 7.95 -15.35 -18.58
CA LEU A 239 6.92 -16.40 -18.60
C LEU A 239 7.51 -17.83 -18.55
N ARG A 240 8.77 -18.02 -18.98
CA ARG A 240 9.40 -19.35 -18.95
C ARG A 240 9.70 -19.77 -17.53
N ALA A 241 10.21 -18.86 -16.70
CA ALA A 241 10.45 -19.11 -15.29
C ALA A 241 9.16 -19.54 -14.57
N VAL A 242 8.04 -18.83 -14.81
CA VAL A 242 6.74 -19.16 -14.22
C VAL A 242 6.21 -20.53 -14.66
N GLN A 243 6.36 -20.87 -15.94
CA GLN A 243 5.94 -22.17 -16.47
C GLN A 243 6.76 -23.31 -15.90
N LEU A 244 8.08 -23.12 -15.76
CA LEU A 244 8.98 -24.10 -15.15
C LEU A 244 8.65 -24.34 -13.67
N ASP A 245 8.36 -23.29 -12.92
CA ASP A 245 7.94 -23.39 -11.53
C ASP A 245 6.63 -24.20 -11.41
N THR A 246 5.63 -23.89 -12.25
CA THR A 246 4.34 -24.58 -12.24
C THR A 246 4.50 -26.06 -12.57
N VAL A 247 5.28 -26.41 -13.61
CA VAL A 247 5.55 -27.79 -13.99
C VAL A 247 6.37 -28.53 -12.93
N ALA A 248 7.38 -27.86 -12.35
CA ALA A 248 8.21 -28.44 -11.31
C ALA A 248 7.40 -28.74 -10.04
N ASP A 249 6.48 -27.85 -9.67
CA ASP A 249 5.59 -28.04 -8.52
C ASP A 249 4.57 -29.16 -8.77
N GLU A 250 4.02 -29.26 -9.97
CA GLU A 250 3.10 -30.32 -10.34
C GLU A 250 3.81 -31.68 -10.38
N THR A 251 5.02 -31.74 -10.92
CA THR A 251 5.85 -32.96 -10.95
C THR A 251 6.23 -33.40 -9.53
N ARG A 252 6.66 -32.47 -8.67
CA ARG A 252 6.99 -32.77 -7.26
C ARG A 252 5.78 -33.28 -6.49
N ARG A 253 4.59 -32.71 -6.70
CA ARG A 253 3.35 -33.19 -6.10
C ARG A 253 3.02 -34.62 -6.50
N LEU A 254 3.27 -34.99 -7.75
CA LEU A 254 3.02 -36.33 -8.26
C LEU A 254 4.04 -37.37 -7.74
N GLU A 255 5.31 -36.97 -7.57
CA GLU A 255 6.40 -37.88 -7.20
C GLU A 255 6.54 -38.07 -5.68
N SER A 256 6.35 -37.04 -4.86
CA SER A 256 6.72 -37.10 -3.44
C SER A 256 5.58 -37.46 -2.51
N GLY A 257 4.35 -37.28 -2.89
CA GLY A 257 3.22 -37.38 -1.95
C GLY A 257 3.35 -36.43 -0.76
N ASP A 258 4.33 -35.54 -0.77
CA ASP A 258 4.75 -34.68 0.32
C ASP A 258 4.00 -33.36 0.30
N ARG A 259 3.52 -32.90 1.45
CA ARG A 259 2.71 -31.70 1.61
C ARG A 259 3.52 -30.40 1.73
N ASP A 260 4.85 -30.48 1.72
CA ASP A 260 5.75 -29.31 1.83
C ASP A 260 6.10 -28.64 0.48
N ILE A 261 5.43 -29.04 -0.58
CA ILE A 261 5.52 -28.39 -1.89
C ILE A 261 4.67 -27.12 -1.88
N ALA A 262 5.06 -26.10 -2.66
CA ALA A 262 4.42 -24.78 -2.75
C ALA A 262 2.92 -24.87 -2.45
N PRO A 263 2.41 -24.13 -1.45
CA PRO A 263 1.07 -24.33 -0.94
C PRO A 263 0.06 -24.15 -2.07
N ASP A 264 -0.89 -25.08 -2.17
CA ASP A 264 -2.04 -24.89 -3.06
C ASP A 264 -2.69 -23.54 -2.71
N LEU A 265 -2.77 -22.62 -3.68
CA LEU A 265 -3.31 -21.30 -3.43
C LEU A 265 -4.73 -21.34 -2.84
N ALA A 266 -5.50 -22.39 -3.12
CA ALA A 266 -6.80 -22.62 -2.49
C ALA A 266 -6.70 -22.79 -0.97
N SER A 267 -5.58 -23.32 -0.46
CA SER A 267 -5.38 -23.59 0.98
C SER A 267 -5.31 -22.32 1.83
N PHE A 268 -5.09 -21.15 1.21
CA PHE A 268 -5.14 -19.86 1.91
C PHE A 268 -6.58 -19.40 2.20
N LEU A 269 -7.58 -19.98 1.54
CA LEU A 269 -8.98 -19.70 1.81
C LEU A 269 -9.54 -20.72 2.82
N PRO A 270 -10.37 -20.27 3.77
CA PRO A 270 -11.02 -21.20 4.69
C PRO A 270 -12.13 -21.98 3.99
N ASP A 271 -12.38 -23.22 4.43
CA ASP A 271 -13.46 -24.08 3.93
C ASP A 271 -14.85 -23.42 4.07
N SER A 272 -15.05 -22.60 5.11
CA SER A 272 -16.32 -21.92 5.32
C SER A 272 -16.30 -20.54 4.68
N PRO A 273 -17.30 -20.22 3.82
CA PRO A 273 -17.42 -18.90 3.18
C PRO A 273 -17.71 -17.77 4.17
N ARG A 274 -18.07 -18.09 5.42
CA ARG A 274 -18.34 -17.13 6.50
C ARG A 274 -17.08 -16.82 7.33
N ARG A 275 -16.03 -17.63 7.23
CA ARG A 275 -14.80 -17.43 8.00
C ARG A 275 -13.91 -16.37 7.33
N ALA A 276 -13.43 -15.42 8.14
CA ALA A 276 -12.45 -14.44 7.70
C ALA A 276 -11.05 -15.06 7.61
N TYR A 277 -10.22 -14.53 6.71
CA TYR A 277 -8.81 -14.93 6.54
C TYR A 277 -7.96 -13.71 6.17
N ASP A 278 -6.64 -13.81 6.37
CA ASP A 278 -5.69 -12.80 5.91
C ASP A 278 -5.29 -13.09 4.45
N VAL A 279 -5.46 -12.12 3.58
CA VAL A 279 -5.11 -12.26 2.16
C VAL A 279 -3.59 -12.17 1.89
N LYS A 280 -2.81 -11.68 2.85
CA LYS A 280 -1.37 -11.44 2.66
C LYS A 280 -0.55 -12.70 2.34
N PRO A 281 -0.79 -13.86 2.97
CA PRO A 281 -0.12 -15.09 2.57
C PRO A 281 -0.39 -15.48 1.11
N LEU A 282 -1.62 -15.32 0.64
CA LEU A 282 -1.97 -15.55 -0.78
C LEU A 282 -1.20 -14.60 -1.70
N ILE A 283 -1.11 -13.31 -1.36
CA ILE A 283 -0.31 -12.35 -2.12
C ILE A 283 1.16 -12.78 -2.16
N GLY A 284 1.71 -13.18 -1.01
CA GLY A 284 3.11 -13.66 -0.91
C GLY A 284 3.40 -14.87 -1.81
N ALA A 285 2.43 -15.79 -1.94
CA ALA A 285 2.57 -16.97 -2.80
C ALA A 285 2.43 -16.67 -4.31
N LEU A 286 1.83 -15.53 -4.66
CA LEU A 286 1.74 -15.08 -6.05
C LEU A 286 3.01 -14.36 -6.53
N LEU A 287 3.77 -13.74 -5.63
CA LEU A 287 4.94 -12.94 -5.96
C LEU A 287 6.23 -13.78 -5.95
N ASP A 288 7.27 -13.27 -6.58
CA ASP A 288 8.58 -13.91 -6.67
C ASP A 288 9.33 -13.90 -5.32
N ALA A 289 9.05 -12.86 -4.51
CA ALA A 289 9.60 -12.63 -3.18
C ALA A 289 8.64 -11.76 -2.36
N PRO A 290 8.81 -11.64 -1.04
CA PRO A 290 8.00 -10.74 -0.23
C PRO A 290 8.04 -9.31 -0.77
N GLY A 291 6.88 -8.74 -1.04
CA GLY A 291 6.75 -7.36 -1.50
C GLY A 291 6.72 -6.35 -0.35
N ILE A 292 6.70 -5.06 -0.70
CA ILE A 292 6.62 -3.96 0.25
C ILE A 292 5.16 -3.49 0.35
N GLU A 293 4.52 -3.74 1.48
CA GLU A 293 3.17 -3.24 1.76
C GLU A 293 3.23 -1.75 2.13
N LEU A 294 2.43 -0.94 1.45
CA LEU A 294 2.23 0.47 1.76
C LEU A 294 0.99 0.63 2.65
N HIS A 295 1.10 1.46 3.68
CA HIS A 295 0.03 1.69 4.67
C HIS A 295 -0.50 0.41 5.37
N PRO A 296 0.35 -0.47 5.91
CA PRO A 296 -0.10 -1.75 6.49
C PRO A 296 -1.04 -1.58 7.70
N ARG A 297 -1.01 -0.40 8.34
CA ARG A 297 -1.77 -0.09 9.56
C ARG A 297 -2.91 0.91 9.33
N TRP A 298 -2.94 1.62 8.20
CA TRP A 298 -3.98 2.54 7.80
C TRP A 298 -4.89 1.87 6.78
N ALA A 299 -6.20 1.90 7.01
CA ALA A 299 -7.20 1.19 6.19
C ALA A 299 -6.79 -0.26 5.86
N PRO A 300 -6.58 -1.13 6.89
CA PRO A 300 -5.99 -2.47 6.70
C PRO A 300 -6.97 -3.48 6.09
N ASN A 301 -8.23 -3.08 5.83
CA ASN A 301 -9.24 -3.83 5.09
C ASN A 301 -8.95 -3.88 3.57
N VAL A 302 -8.03 -3.04 3.08
CA VAL A 302 -7.45 -3.14 1.74
C VAL A 302 -5.93 -3.15 1.84
N VAL A 303 -5.30 -4.14 1.23
CA VAL A 303 -3.85 -4.24 1.10
C VAL A 303 -3.43 -3.56 -0.19
N THR A 304 -2.40 -2.71 -0.12
CA THR A 304 -1.69 -2.13 -1.27
C THR A 304 -0.22 -2.48 -1.15
N LEU A 305 0.36 -3.10 -2.16
CA LEU A 305 1.70 -3.67 -2.09
C LEU A 305 2.41 -3.56 -3.43
N LEU A 306 3.71 -3.27 -3.42
CA LEU A 306 4.60 -3.37 -4.57
C LEU A 306 5.46 -4.63 -4.44
N GLY A 307 5.59 -5.38 -5.52
CA GLY A 307 6.41 -6.58 -5.56
C GLY A 307 6.75 -6.99 -6.99
N ARG A 308 7.38 -8.15 -7.17
CA ARG A 308 7.67 -8.69 -8.49
C ARG A 308 6.86 -9.96 -8.75
N LEU A 309 6.35 -10.05 -9.97
CA LEU A 309 5.69 -11.24 -10.51
C LEU A 309 6.38 -11.60 -11.83
N ALA A 310 6.98 -12.77 -11.87
CA ALA A 310 7.75 -13.22 -13.04
C ALA A 310 8.84 -12.20 -13.47
N GLY A 311 9.59 -11.64 -12.52
CA GLY A 311 10.64 -10.64 -12.77
C GLY A 311 10.15 -9.21 -12.93
N ARG A 312 8.86 -8.99 -13.22
CA ARG A 312 8.29 -7.67 -13.47
C ARG A 312 7.67 -7.05 -12.20
N THR A 313 7.91 -5.76 -11.97
CA THR A 313 7.22 -5.03 -10.90
C THR A 313 5.73 -4.96 -11.16
N VAL A 314 4.94 -5.29 -10.15
CA VAL A 314 3.48 -5.19 -10.13
C VAL A 314 3.00 -4.49 -8.85
N GLY A 315 1.90 -3.76 -8.96
CA GLY A 315 1.14 -3.27 -7.82
C GLY A 315 0.01 -4.25 -7.49
N VAL A 316 -0.13 -4.62 -6.23
CA VAL A 316 -1.23 -5.48 -5.76
C VAL A 316 -2.21 -4.66 -4.96
N VAL A 317 -3.50 -4.75 -5.30
CA VAL A 317 -4.62 -4.22 -4.52
C VAL A 317 -5.51 -5.39 -4.12
N ALA A 318 -5.73 -5.61 -2.84
CA ALA A 318 -6.50 -6.77 -2.38
C ALA A 318 -7.44 -6.42 -1.22
N ASN A 319 -8.66 -6.95 -1.25
CA ASN A 319 -9.51 -6.94 -0.06
C ASN A 319 -8.94 -7.87 1.00
N ASN A 320 -8.93 -7.44 2.26
CA ASN A 320 -8.50 -8.29 3.38
C ASN A 320 -9.70 -8.68 4.26
N PRO A 321 -10.28 -9.86 4.07
CA PRO A 321 -11.45 -10.30 4.85
C PRO A 321 -11.22 -10.37 6.35
N LEU A 322 -9.96 -10.47 6.81
CA LEU A 322 -9.63 -10.42 8.24
C LEU A 322 -9.99 -9.05 8.87
N ARG A 323 -10.14 -8.01 8.06
CA ARG A 323 -10.47 -6.64 8.51
C ARG A 323 -11.77 -6.19 7.86
N LEU A 324 -12.74 -5.83 8.68
CA LEU A 324 -14.08 -5.40 8.22
C LEU A 324 -14.74 -6.36 7.21
N GLY A 325 -14.41 -7.66 7.26
CA GLY A 325 -14.89 -8.65 6.30
C GLY A 325 -14.47 -8.42 4.85
N GLY A 326 -13.45 -7.57 4.59
CA GLY A 326 -13.04 -7.15 3.25
C GLY A 326 -13.90 -6.04 2.65
N CYS A 327 -14.86 -5.47 3.39
CA CYS A 327 -15.65 -4.32 2.92
C CYS A 327 -14.75 -3.15 2.54
N LEU A 328 -15.17 -2.39 1.52
CA LEU A 328 -14.62 -1.07 1.25
C LEU A 328 -15.24 -0.05 2.22
N ASP A 329 -14.44 0.91 2.67
CA ASP A 329 -14.86 2.08 3.42
C ASP A 329 -14.25 3.36 2.83
N ALA A 330 -14.55 4.51 3.40
CA ALA A 330 -14.08 5.79 2.91
C ALA A 330 -12.54 5.85 2.82
N THR A 331 -11.84 5.37 3.84
CA THR A 331 -10.37 5.43 3.92
C THR A 331 -9.67 4.42 3.01
N SER A 332 -10.19 3.20 2.91
CA SER A 332 -9.62 2.19 2.03
C SER A 332 -9.81 2.52 0.56
N ALA A 333 -10.91 3.17 0.20
CA ALA A 333 -11.13 3.66 -1.15
C ALA A 333 -10.11 4.76 -1.53
N GLU A 334 -9.80 5.69 -0.63
CA GLU A 334 -8.74 6.70 -0.86
C GLU A 334 -7.36 6.06 -0.98
N LYS A 335 -7.00 5.16 -0.06
CA LYS A 335 -5.75 4.41 -0.09
C LYS A 335 -5.54 3.70 -1.43
N ALA A 336 -6.54 2.93 -1.85
CA ALA A 336 -6.48 2.18 -3.10
C ALA A 336 -6.43 3.12 -4.31
N ALA A 337 -7.23 4.18 -4.34
CA ALA A 337 -7.25 5.14 -5.44
C ALA A 337 -5.90 5.80 -5.69
N ARG A 338 -5.24 6.27 -4.62
CA ARG A 338 -3.90 6.87 -4.73
C ARG A 338 -2.86 5.86 -5.21
N PHE A 339 -2.91 4.63 -4.70
CA PHE A 339 -2.00 3.57 -5.11
C PHE A 339 -2.17 3.19 -6.58
N VAL A 340 -3.42 3.05 -7.06
CA VAL A 340 -3.73 2.79 -8.47
C VAL A 340 -3.17 3.89 -9.37
N ARG A 341 -3.37 5.16 -9.01
CA ARG A 341 -2.85 6.30 -9.77
C ARG A 341 -1.33 6.33 -9.79
N MET A 342 -0.67 6.03 -8.68
CA MET A 342 0.80 5.91 -8.62
C MET A 342 1.29 4.81 -9.58
N CYS A 343 0.70 3.63 -9.55
CA CYS A 343 1.06 2.53 -10.44
C CYS A 343 0.84 2.90 -11.91
N ASP A 344 -0.29 3.53 -12.23
CA ASP A 344 -0.59 3.97 -13.59
C ASP A 344 0.40 5.03 -14.09
N ALA A 345 0.70 6.05 -13.27
CA ALA A 345 1.67 7.10 -13.60
C ALA A 345 3.07 6.56 -13.87
N PHE A 346 3.46 5.47 -13.23
CA PHE A 346 4.78 4.84 -13.42
C PHE A 346 4.75 3.59 -14.32
N GLY A 347 3.63 3.30 -14.98
CA GLY A 347 3.51 2.17 -15.91
C GLY A 347 3.68 0.80 -15.24
N ILE A 348 3.26 0.70 -13.97
CA ILE A 348 3.32 -0.54 -13.17
C ILE A 348 1.98 -1.28 -13.32
N PRO A 349 1.95 -2.49 -13.88
CA PRO A 349 0.73 -3.29 -13.98
C PRO A 349 0.11 -3.58 -12.62
N LEU A 350 -1.21 -3.73 -12.59
CA LEU A 350 -1.97 -3.99 -11.37
C LEU A 350 -2.54 -5.40 -11.34
N VAL A 351 -2.41 -6.05 -10.18
CA VAL A 351 -3.08 -7.30 -9.80
C VAL A 351 -4.09 -6.98 -8.72
N VAL A 352 -5.37 -7.26 -8.98
CA VAL A 352 -6.45 -6.94 -8.06
C VAL A 352 -7.10 -8.23 -7.56
N LEU A 353 -6.98 -8.52 -6.26
CA LEU A 353 -7.59 -9.69 -5.63
C LEU A 353 -8.90 -9.29 -4.95
N VAL A 354 -10.00 -9.88 -5.38
CA VAL A 354 -11.34 -9.50 -4.96
C VAL A 354 -11.96 -10.56 -4.07
N ASP A 355 -12.27 -10.17 -2.84
CA ASP A 355 -13.18 -10.83 -1.92
C ASP A 355 -13.91 -9.75 -1.12
N VAL A 356 -14.93 -9.14 -1.73
CA VAL A 356 -15.60 -7.95 -1.23
C VAL A 356 -17.12 -8.15 -1.11
N PRO A 357 -17.66 -8.07 0.12
CA PRO A 357 -19.11 -8.21 0.33
C PRO A 357 -19.90 -6.91 0.08
N GLY A 358 -19.23 -5.78 -0.10
CA GLY A 358 -19.87 -4.48 -0.31
C GLY A 358 -19.05 -3.32 0.25
N TYR A 359 -19.61 -2.11 0.17
CA TYR A 359 -19.17 -0.98 0.97
C TYR A 359 -19.69 -1.13 2.40
N LEU A 360 -18.88 -0.70 3.40
CA LEU A 360 -19.26 -0.74 4.79
C LEU A 360 -20.44 0.23 5.04
N PRO A 361 -21.61 -0.26 5.48
CA PRO A 361 -22.76 0.60 5.75
C PRO A 361 -22.61 1.32 7.09
N GLY A 362 -23.30 2.44 7.24
CA GLY A 362 -23.43 3.13 8.53
C GLY A 362 -23.39 4.65 8.41
N VAL A 363 -24.04 5.32 9.36
CA VAL A 363 -24.12 6.78 9.42
C VAL A 363 -22.72 7.42 9.44
N GLY A 364 -21.78 6.85 10.20
CA GLY A 364 -20.40 7.34 10.24
C GLY A 364 -19.72 7.29 8.88
N GLN A 365 -19.92 6.24 8.08
CA GLN A 365 -19.36 6.11 6.74
C GLN A 365 -19.95 7.14 5.76
N GLU A 366 -21.26 7.37 5.84
CA GLU A 366 -21.91 8.41 5.02
C GLU A 366 -21.36 9.81 5.34
N TRP A 367 -21.22 10.13 6.63
CA TRP A 367 -20.70 11.42 7.08
C TRP A 367 -19.20 11.58 6.83
N ASP A 368 -18.43 10.51 6.89
CA ASP A 368 -17.02 10.50 6.48
C ASP A 368 -16.85 10.64 4.96
N GLY A 369 -17.97 10.63 4.22
CA GLY A 369 -18.00 10.85 2.77
C GLY A 369 -17.60 9.63 1.97
N VAL A 370 -18.09 8.44 2.34
CA VAL A 370 -17.82 7.18 1.61
C VAL A 370 -18.16 7.27 0.13
N VAL A 371 -19.23 7.99 -0.23
CA VAL A 371 -19.61 8.21 -1.65
C VAL A 371 -18.55 9.04 -2.38
N ARG A 372 -18.13 10.15 -1.81
CA ARG A 372 -17.11 11.03 -2.42
C ARG A 372 -15.74 10.37 -2.51
N ARG A 373 -15.32 9.66 -1.45
CA ARG A 373 -14.03 8.95 -1.40
C ARG A 373 -14.08 7.68 -2.24
N GLY A 374 -15.21 6.95 -2.23
CA GLY A 374 -15.42 5.79 -3.10
C GLY A 374 -15.40 6.14 -4.59
N ALA A 375 -15.92 7.31 -4.96
CA ALA A 375 -15.85 7.81 -6.33
C ALA A 375 -14.40 8.03 -6.82
N LYS A 376 -13.44 8.33 -5.93
CA LYS A 376 -12.02 8.42 -6.29
C LYS A 376 -11.47 7.08 -6.79
N LEU A 377 -11.85 5.96 -6.14
CA LEU A 377 -11.41 4.63 -6.56
C LEU A 377 -12.01 4.23 -7.90
N LEU A 378 -13.29 4.51 -8.12
CA LEU A 378 -13.94 4.30 -9.43
C LEU A 378 -13.23 5.09 -10.53
N HIS A 379 -12.94 6.38 -10.27
CA HIS A 379 -12.22 7.25 -11.20
C HIS A 379 -10.81 6.70 -11.49
N ALA A 380 -10.05 6.34 -10.44
CA ALA A 380 -8.69 5.86 -10.58
C ALA A 380 -8.60 4.60 -11.47
N PHE A 381 -9.48 3.62 -11.27
CA PHE A 381 -9.50 2.44 -12.12
C PHE A 381 -10.04 2.72 -13.52
N ALA A 382 -11.03 3.57 -13.68
CA ALA A 382 -11.56 3.88 -15.02
C ALA A 382 -10.57 4.68 -15.88
N GLU A 383 -9.77 5.56 -15.25
CA GLU A 383 -8.74 6.37 -15.92
C GLU A 383 -7.47 5.56 -16.23
N ALA A 384 -7.10 4.61 -15.37
CA ALA A 384 -5.84 3.88 -15.46
C ALA A 384 -5.68 3.14 -16.79
N THR A 385 -4.49 3.26 -17.39
CA THR A 385 -4.13 2.74 -18.72
C THR A 385 -3.22 1.52 -18.66
N VAL A 386 -2.53 1.28 -17.55
CA VAL A 386 -1.68 0.11 -17.34
C VAL A 386 -2.47 -1.21 -17.43
N PRO A 387 -1.84 -2.33 -17.77
CA PRO A 387 -2.47 -3.64 -17.63
C PRO A 387 -3.01 -3.86 -16.22
N ARG A 388 -4.28 -4.26 -16.11
CA ARG A 388 -4.98 -4.47 -14.83
C ARG A 388 -5.71 -5.79 -14.84
N VAL A 389 -5.22 -6.74 -14.08
CA VAL A 389 -5.79 -8.09 -14.01
C VAL A 389 -6.51 -8.26 -12.69
N THR A 390 -7.77 -8.67 -12.75
CA THR A 390 -8.60 -8.96 -11.58
C THR A 390 -8.73 -10.46 -11.39
N LEU A 391 -8.57 -10.92 -10.16
CA LEU A 391 -8.90 -12.26 -9.71
C LEU A 391 -9.98 -12.21 -8.64
N ILE A 392 -11.12 -12.79 -8.91
CA ILE A 392 -12.19 -12.99 -7.93
C ILE A 392 -11.95 -14.32 -7.23
N THR A 393 -11.57 -14.26 -5.95
CA THR A 393 -11.26 -15.46 -5.17
C THR A 393 -12.47 -16.04 -4.48
N ARG A 394 -13.42 -15.19 -4.06
CA ARG A 394 -14.62 -15.59 -3.34
C ARG A 394 -15.82 -14.68 -3.62
N LYS A 395 -15.98 -13.56 -2.93
CA LYS A 395 -17.15 -12.67 -3.05
C LYS A 395 -16.83 -11.46 -3.93
N ALA A 396 -17.78 -11.09 -4.77
CA ALA A 396 -17.72 -9.90 -5.61
C ALA A 396 -19.13 -9.28 -5.68
N TYR A 397 -19.50 -8.45 -4.65
CA TYR A 397 -20.85 -7.95 -4.52
C TYR A 397 -20.98 -6.45 -4.75
N GLY A 398 -22.01 -6.11 -5.53
CA GLY A 398 -22.54 -4.77 -5.72
C GLY A 398 -21.53 -3.74 -6.24
N GLY A 399 -21.75 -2.48 -5.84
CA GLY A 399 -20.88 -1.37 -6.25
C GLY A 399 -19.43 -1.48 -5.81
N ALA A 400 -19.16 -2.21 -4.73
CA ALA A 400 -17.79 -2.43 -4.26
C ALA A 400 -17.01 -3.36 -5.21
N TYR A 401 -17.65 -4.40 -5.77
CA TYR A 401 -17.03 -5.19 -6.84
C TYR A 401 -16.71 -4.31 -8.06
N ILE A 402 -17.65 -3.45 -8.47
CA ILE A 402 -17.40 -2.53 -9.59
C ILE A 402 -16.14 -1.70 -9.31
N ALA A 403 -16.03 -1.13 -8.10
CA ALA A 403 -14.90 -0.29 -7.70
C ALA A 403 -13.56 -1.04 -7.58
N MET A 404 -13.58 -2.37 -7.46
CA MET A 404 -12.39 -3.22 -7.40
C MET A 404 -11.96 -3.72 -8.80
N ASN A 405 -11.84 -2.80 -9.75
CA ASN A 405 -11.37 -3.07 -11.11
C ASN A 405 -12.22 -4.10 -11.86
N SER A 406 -13.53 -3.87 -11.93
CA SER A 406 -14.42 -4.72 -12.72
C SER A 406 -14.14 -4.60 -14.23
N ARG A 407 -14.65 -5.55 -15.00
CA ARG A 407 -14.55 -5.54 -16.47
C ARG A 407 -15.10 -4.25 -17.08
N SER A 408 -16.17 -3.72 -16.53
CA SER A 408 -16.82 -2.48 -16.98
C SER A 408 -15.98 -1.21 -16.75
N LEU A 409 -15.04 -1.23 -15.79
CA LEU A 409 -14.06 -0.15 -15.63
C LEU A 409 -12.80 -0.33 -16.48
N GLY A 410 -12.78 -1.32 -17.38
CA GLY A 410 -11.68 -1.54 -18.32
C GLY A 410 -10.57 -2.47 -17.80
N ALA A 411 -10.87 -3.39 -16.88
CA ALA A 411 -9.94 -4.45 -16.52
C ALA A 411 -9.43 -5.18 -17.78
N THR A 412 -8.14 -5.41 -17.87
CA THR A 412 -7.50 -6.11 -18.99
C THR A 412 -7.99 -7.54 -19.08
N LYS A 413 -8.07 -8.21 -17.93
CA LYS A 413 -8.57 -9.57 -17.78
C LYS A 413 -9.23 -9.72 -16.41
N VAL A 414 -10.33 -10.48 -16.37
CA VAL A 414 -11.00 -10.84 -15.13
C VAL A 414 -11.06 -12.36 -15.02
N PHE A 415 -10.33 -12.90 -14.06
CA PHE A 415 -10.36 -14.30 -13.69
C PHE A 415 -11.25 -14.51 -12.46
N ALA A 416 -11.78 -15.69 -12.32
CA ALA A 416 -12.47 -16.13 -11.11
C ALA A 416 -12.02 -17.54 -10.73
N TRP A 417 -11.94 -17.85 -9.44
CA TRP A 417 -11.79 -19.22 -8.97
C TRP A 417 -13.13 -19.96 -9.00
N PRO A 418 -13.12 -21.29 -9.08
CA PRO A 418 -14.33 -22.10 -8.92
C PRO A 418 -14.98 -21.78 -7.56
N GLY A 419 -16.29 -21.57 -7.56
CA GLY A 419 -17.03 -21.19 -6.34
C GLY A 419 -17.02 -19.69 -6.02
N ALA A 420 -16.47 -18.82 -6.88
CA ALA A 420 -16.62 -17.37 -6.74
C ALA A 420 -18.09 -16.94 -6.88
N GLU A 421 -18.52 -16.03 -6.01
CA GLU A 421 -19.90 -15.52 -5.94
C GLU A 421 -19.94 -14.09 -6.50
N ILE A 422 -20.66 -13.88 -7.60
CA ILE A 422 -20.78 -12.58 -8.27
C ILE A 422 -22.25 -12.19 -8.32
N ALA A 423 -22.64 -11.11 -7.64
CA ALA A 423 -24.02 -10.68 -7.56
C ALA A 423 -24.14 -9.20 -7.16
N VAL A 424 -25.33 -8.64 -7.28
CA VAL A 424 -25.66 -7.30 -6.73
C VAL A 424 -25.54 -7.30 -5.20
N MET A 425 -25.97 -8.39 -4.56
CA MET A 425 -25.82 -8.67 -3.13
C MET A 425 -25.95 -10.17 -2.87
N GLY A 426 -25.59 -10.64 -1.68
CA GLY A 426 -25.74 -12.06 -1.36
C GLY A 426 -27.18 -12.53 -1.50
N ALA A 427 -27.38 -13.73 -2.07
CA ALA A 427 -28.68 -14.24 -2.49
C ALA A 427 -29.76 -14.19 -1.37
N VAL A 428 -29.41 -14.60 -0.13
CA VAL A 428 -30.34 -14.53 1.02
C VAL A 428 -30.80 -13.10 1.32
N ALA A 429 -29.90 -12.11 1.18
CA ALA A 429 -30.28 -10.70 1.40
C ALA A 429 -31.20 -10.20 0.27
N ALA A 430 -30.92 -10.62 -0.97
CA ALA A 430 -31.72 -10.26 -2.14
C ALA A 430 -33.14 -10.79 -2.02
N ILE A 431 -33.32 -12.08 -1.70
CA ILE A 431 -34.64 -12.69 -1.60
C ILE A 431 -35.47 -12.12 -0.44
N ARG A 432 -34.88 -11.73 0.66
CA ARG A 432 -35.56 -11.05 1.77
C ARG A 432 -36.16 -9.70 1.37
N ILE A 433 -35.57 -9.05 0.36
CA ILE A 433 -36.11 -7.81 -0.20
C ILE A 433 -37.16 -8.13 -1.26
N LEU A 434 -36.85 -8.99 -2.22
CA LEU A 434 -37.70 -9.32 -3.36
C LEU A 434 -38.96 -10.06 -2.96
N HIS A 435 -38.83 -11.03 -2.04
CA HIS A 435 -39.89 -11.92 -1.59
C HIS A 435 -40.39 -11.58 -0.18
N ARG A 436 -40.25 -10.32 0.27
CA ARG A 436 -40.58 -9.88 1.63
C ARG A 436 -42.02 -10.27 2.04
N ARG A 437 -42.98 -10.16 1.12
CA ARG A 437 -44.39 -10.50 1.39
C ARG A 437 -44.56 -12.01 1.52
N THR A 438 -44.03 -12.77 0.57
CA THR A 438 -44.05 -14.24 0.57
C THR A 438 -43.44 -14.81 1.86
N LEU A 439 -42.30 -14.30 2.27
CA LEU A 439 -41.58 -14.75 3.47
C LEU A 439 -42.32 -14.38 4.77
N ALA A 440 -43.11 -13.30 4.76
CA ALA A 440 -43.90 -12.91 5.93
C ALA A 440 -45.06 -13.90 6.23
N ASP A 441 -45.52 -14.62 5.20
CA ASP A 441 -46.60 -15.61 5.32
C ASP A 441 -46.09 -17.04 5.60
N VAL A 442 -44.75 -17.25 5.64
CA VAL A 442 -44.13 -18.56 5.88
C VAL A 442 -44.03 -18.83 7.38
N PRO A 443 -44.48 -20.02 7.86
CA PRO A 443 -44.31 -20.42 9.24
C PRO A 443 -42.80 -20.41 9.65
N PRO A 444 -42.49 -19.98 10.90
CA PRO A 444 -41.07 -19.84 11.35
C PRO A 444 -40.23 -21.10 11.18
N GLU A 445 -40.84 -22.30 11.36
CA GLU A 445 -40.19 -23.60 11.21
C GLU A 445 -39.75 -23.93 9.76
N LYS A 446 -40.41 -23.34 8.75
CA LYS A 446 -40.11 -23.54 7.32
C LYS A 446 -39.37 -22.38 6.70
N LEU A 447 -39.22 -21.27 7.44
CA LEU A 447 -38.64 -20.03 6.89
C LEU A 447 -37.24 -20.25 6.32
N HIS A 448 -36.39 -21.00 7.02
CA HIS A 448 -35.01 -21.26 6.58
C HIS A 448 -34.94 -22.10 5.29
N GLU A 449 -35.84 -23.08 5.14
CA GLU A 449 -35.94 -23.94 3.96
C GLU A 449 -36.41 -23.13 2.76
N VAL A 450 -37.49 -22.36 2.90
CA VAL A 450 -38.00 -21.49 1.83
C VAL A 450 -37.00 -20.38 1.44
N GLU A 451 -36.31 -19.80 2.43
CA GLU A 451 -35.22 -18.84 2.13
C GLU A 451 -34.09 -19.50 1.32
N ALA A 452 -33.71 -20.73 1.67
CA ALA A 452 -32.64 -21.45 0.95
C ALA A 452 -33.04 -21.77 -0.50
N ASP A 453 -34.28 -22.23 -0.71
CA ASP A 453 -34.78 -22.55 -2.05
C ASP A 453 -34.86 -21.31 -2.94
N LEU A 454 -35.48 -20.24 -2.43
CA LEU A 454 -35.56 -18.96 -3.15
C LEU A 454 -34.18 -18.33 -3.43
N ALA A 455 -33.23 -18.47 -2.50
CA ALA A 455 -31.88 -17.99 -2.70
C ALA A 455 -31.15 -18.78 -3.81
N ALA A 456 -31.32 -20.12 -3.84
CA ALA A 456 -30.74 -20.97 -4.85
C ALA A 456 -31.37 -20.70 -6.23
N GLU A 457 -32.67 -20.44 -6.30
CA GLU A 457 -33.34 -20.03 -7.55
C GLU A 457 -32.83 -18.66 -8.06
N HIS A 458 -32.79 -17.68 -7.17
CA HIS A 458 -32.30 -16.34 -7.49
C HIS A 458 -30.86 -16.38 -8.00
N GLU A 459 -29.99 -17.19 -7.38
CA GLU A 459 -28.59 -17.32 -7.79
C GLU A 459 -28.47 -17.93 -9.19
N ARG A 460 -29.30 -18.90 -9.55
CA ARG A 460 -29.33 -19.48 -10.89
C ARG A 460 -29.84 -18.50 -11.96
N GLU A 461 -30.80 -17.65 -11.63
CA GLU A 461 -31.46 -16.77 -12.60
C GLU A 461 -30.75 -15.42 -12.78
N ALA A 462 -30.29 -14.80 -11.69
CA ALA A 462 -29.83 -13.41 -11.66
C ALA A 462 -28.38 -13.21 -11.23
N GLY A 463 -27.71 -14.26 -10.75
CA GLY A 463 -26.33 -14.19 -10.27
C GLY A 463 -25.48 -15.36 -10.71
N GLY A 464 -24.38 -15.55 -9.99
CA GLY A 464 -23.50 -16.70 -10.16
C GLY A 464 -22.45 -16.56 -11.25
N LEU A 465 -21.53 -17.52 -11.22
CA LEU A 465 -20.31 -17.50 -12.02
C LEU A 465 -20.60 -17.77 -13.53
N ASP A 466 -21.51 -18.68 -13.82
CA ASP A 466 -21.86 -19.03 -15.21
C ASP A 466 -22.50 -17.83 -15.93
N ARG A 467 -23.41 -17.15 -15.26
CA ARG A 467 -24.04 -15.95 -15.83
C ARG A 467 -23.04 -14.80 -16.02
N ALA A 468 -22.10 -14.64 -15.10
CA ALA A 468 -21.03 -13.65 -15.22
C ALA A 468 -20.11 -13.94 -16.44
N ARG A 469 -19.84 -15.20 -16.72
CA ARG A 469 -19.10 -15.61 -17.93
C ARG A 469 -19.87 -15.35 -19.23
N GLU A 470 -21.13 -15.73 -19.27
CA GLU A 470 -22.00 -15.48 -20.45
C GLU A 470 -22.08 -14.00 -20.80
N LEU A 471 -22.14 -13.13 -19.79
CA LEU A 471 -22.19 -11.68 -19.98
C LEU A 471 -20.80 -11.02 -20.22
N GLY A 472 -19.71 -11.80 -20.17
CA GLY A 472 -18.35 -11.29 -20.32
C GLY A 472 -17.88 -10.43 -19.13
N VAL A 473 -18.51 -10.58 -17.97
CA VAL A 473 -18.07 -9.95 -16.70
C VAL A 473 -16.84 -10.66 -16.15
N VAL A 474 -16.77 -11.98 -16.34
CA VAL A 474 -15.61 -12.84 -16.09
C VAL A 474 -15.14 -13.41 -17.41
N ASP A 475 -13.86 -13.26 -17.73
CA ASP A 475 -13.28 -13.78 -18.96
C ASP A 475 -13.02 -15.29 -18.89
N GLU A 476 -12.56 -15.78 -17.71
CA GLU A 476 -12.17 -17.19 -17.54
C GLU A 476 -12.27 -17.62 -16.08
N VAL A 477 -12.72 -18.84 -15.85
CA VAL A 477 -12.63 -19.51 -14.55
C VAL A 477 -11.37 -20.36 -14.56
N ILE A 478 -10.50 -20.12 -13.60
CA ILE A 478 -9.19 -20.76 -13.51
C ILE A 478 -9.03 -21.51 -12.19
N GLU A 479 -8.37 -22.65 -12.24
CA GLU A 479 -7.95 -23.36 -11.03
C GLU A 479 -6.92 -22.55 -10.24
N PRO A 480 -6.98 -22.57 -8.91
CA PRO A 480 -6.01 -21.84 -8.06
C PRO A 480 -4.55 -22.08 -8.42
N SER A 481 -4.17 -23.31 -8.76
CA SER A 481 -2.81 -23.68 -9.18
C SER A 481 -2.31 -22.96 -10.44
N ARG A 482 -3.21 -22.51 -11.32
CA ARG A 482 -2.86 -21.80 -12.56
C ARG A 482 -2.81 -20.28 -12.41
N THR A 483 -3.13 -19.76 -11.23
CA THR A 483 -3.35 -18.33 -11.02
C THR A 483 -2.12 -17.49 -11.36
N ARG A 484 -0.94 -17.88 -10.86
CA ARG A 484 0.31 -17.13 -11.07
C ARG A 484 0.65 -17.03 -12.55
N GLU A 485 0.58 -18.15 -13.28
CA GLU A 485 0.82 -18.20 -14.72
C GLU A 485 -0.20 -17.38 -15.51
N ALA A 486 -1.50 -17.52 -15.21
CA ALA A 486 -2.56 -16.82 -15.92
C ALA A 486 -2.44 -15.29 -15.76
N ILE A 487 -2.15 -14.81 -14.55
CA ILE A 487 -1.96 -13.37 -14.30
C ILE A 487 -0.72 -12.85 -15.01
N ALA A 488 0.43 -13.54 -14.89
CA ALA A 488 1.68 -13.14 -15.53
C ALA A 488 1.53 -13.07 -17.05
N ARG A 489 0.87 -14.07 -17.66
CA ARG A 489 0.57 -14.12 -19.09
C ARG A 489 -0.33 -12.97 -19.53
N ALA A 490 -1.43 -12.73 -18.82
CA ALA A 490 -2.36 -11.64 -19.13
C ALA A 490 -1.69 -10.25 -19.06
N ILE A 491 -0.76 -10.04 -18.11
CA ILE A 491 0.03 -8.81 -18.03
C ILE A 491 1.02 -8.71 -19.20
N SER A 492 1.69 -9.81 -19.56
CA SER A 492 2.70 -9.83 -20.63
C SER A 492 2.09 -9.60 -22.03
N GLU A 493 0.91 -10.18 -22.28
CA GLU A 493 0.22 -10.08 -23.58
C GLU A 493 -0.50 -8.74 -23.76
N ALA A 494 -0.74 -8.00 -22.68
CA ALA A 494 -1.43 -6.72 -22.74
C ALA A 494 -0.52 -5.60 -23.29
N PRO A 495 -1.10 -4.61 -24.01
CA PRO A 495 -0.37 -3.43 -24.43
C PRO A 495 0.21 -2.70 -23.21
N GLN A 496 1.51 -2.50 -23.20
CA GLN A 496 2.21 -1.79 -22.12
C GLN A 496 1.98 -0.28 -22.28
N ARG A 497 1.22 0.29 -21.35
CA ARG A 497 0.86 1.71 -21.33
C ARG A 497 1.26 2.34 -20.00
N GLN A 498 1.28 3.66 -19.96
CA GLN A 498 1.56 4.46 -18.78
C GLN A 498 0.63 5.67 -18.79
N GLY A 499 0.07 6.02 -17.65
CA GLY A 499 -0.76 7.20 -17.49
C GLY A 499 0.04 8.48 -17.64
N SER A 500 -0.59 9.51 -18.18
CA SER A 500 0.00 10.85 -18.33
C SER A 500 -0.72 11.82 -17.40
N HIS A 501 -0.51 11.65 -16.09
CA HIS A 501 -1.13 12.49 -15.05
C HIS A 501 -0.24 12.54 -13.81
N GLY A 502 -0.41 13.59 -13.00
CA GLY A 502 0.24 13.68 -11.69
C GLY A 502 -0.36 12.69 -10.68
N ASN A 503 0.44 12.32 -9.69
CA ASN A 503 -0.02 11.53 -8.55
C ASN A 503 -0.39 12.49 -7.39
N ILE A 504 -1.62 13.01 -7.44
CA ILE A 504 -2.12 14.00 -6.47
C ILE A 504 -2.24 13.34 -5.08
N PRO A 505 -1.74 13.98 -3.99
CA PRO A 505 -1.99 13.54 -2.62
C PRO A 505 -3.50 13.50 -2.32
N LEU A 506 -3.97 12.46 -1.62
CA LEU A 506 -5.39 12.26 -1.30
C LEU A 506 -5.68 12.51 0.17
#